data_90faebf6a75c3277ffdbb939afdb81d8
#
_entry.id   90faebf6a75c3277ffdbb939afdb81d8
#
_cell.length_a   1.000
_cell.length_b   1.000
_cell.length_c   1.000
_cell.angle_alpha   90.00
_cell.angle_beta   90.00
_cell.angle_gamma   90.00
#
_symmetry.space_group_name_H-M   'P 1'
#
loop_
_entity.id
_entity.type
_entity.pdbx_description
1 polymer ?
#
loop_
_entity_poly.entity_id
_entity_poly.type
_entity_poly.pdbx_seq_one_letter_code
_entity_poly.pdbx_strand_id
1 'polypeptide(L)'
;MKIISGKVISGAGRGRKLGFPTANVKYSGRLSGIYAVRVDIAGRRYKGVANIGYAPTFGRKTKLLEVYIFNFSRSITGKNIGVEIVKKLRDEKKFGSANELAKEIKKDVRKAKKILH
;
A
#
# COMPACT_ATOMS: atom_id res chain seq x y z
N MET A 1 -18.49 2.14 0.70
CA MET A 1 -17.10 2.65 0.81
C MET A 1 -16.37 1.92 1.92
N LYS A 2 -15.20 1.38 1.64
CA LYS A 2 -14.41 0.68 2.66
C LYS A 2 -13.21 1.52 3.05
N ILE A 3 -13.10 1.82 4.34
CA ILE A 3 -11.95 2.56 4.89
C ILE A 3 -11.26 1.67 5.93
N ILE A 4 -9.95 1.52 5.77
CA ILE A 4 -9.12 0.80 6.71
C ILE A 4 -8.32 1.84 7.47
N SER A 5 -8.49 1.88 8.79
CA SER A 5 -7.81 2.85 9.64
C SER A 5 -6.81 2.12 10.54
N GLY A 6 -5.69 2.76 10.81
CA GLY A 6 -4.71 2.18 11.70
C GLY A 6 -3.48 3.05 11.87
N LYS A 7 -2.64 2.62 12.80
CA LYS A 7 -1.37 3.28 13.08
C LYS A 7 -0.31 2.76 12.12
N VAL A 8 0.47 3.66 11.55
CA VAL A 8 1.58 3.30 10.66
C VAL A 8 2.72 2.70 11.48
N ILE A 9 3.15 1.51 11.08
CA ILE A 9 4.25 0.78 11.71
C ILE A 9 5.42 0.66 10.74
N SER A 10 6.59 0.33 11.26
CA SER A 10 7.77 0.08 10.42
C SER A 10 7.59 -1.21 9.63
N GLY A 11 8.01 -1.21 8.37
CA GLY A 11 7.97 -2.37 7.49
C GLY A 11 9.36 -2.82 7.07
N ALA A 12 9.43 -3.75 6.13
CA ALA A 12 10.69 -4.30 5.65
C ALA A 12 11.50 -3.36 4.75
N GLY A 13 10.91 -2.27 4.28
CA GLY A 13 11.60 -1.29 3.44
C GLY A 13 11.87 -1.74 2.01
N ARG A 14 11.23 -2.81 1.54
CA ARG A 14 11.44 -3.33 0.18
C ARG A 14 11.08 -2.32 -0.90
N GLY A 15 9.93 -1.66 -0.74
CA GLY A 15 9.48 -0.66 -1.69
C GLY A 15 10.40 0.56 -1.73
N ARG A 16 10.95 0.96 -0.58
CA ARG A 16 11.89 2.08 -0.49
C ARG A 16 13.13 1.81 -1.33
N LYS A 17 13.67 0.60 -1.28
CA LYS A 17 14.86 0.22 -2.06
C LYS A 17 14.61 0.28 -3.56
N LEU A 18 13.35 0.13 -3.99
CA LEU A 18 12.95 0.20 -5.40
C LEU A 18 12.46 1.57 -5.82
N GLY A 19 12.50 2.57 -4.94
CA GLY A 19 12.01 3.91 -5.21
C GLY A 19 10.53 4.12 -4.91
N PHE A 20 9.89 3.16 -4.23
CA PHE A 20 8.47 3.22 -3.87
C PHE A 20 8.30 3.00 -2.36
N PRO A 21 8.68 3.99 -1.52
CA PRO A 21 8.54 3.82 -0.07
C PRO A 21 7.08 3.67 0.32
N THR A 22 6.80 2.74 1.23
CA THR A 22 5.44 2.43 1.66
C THR A 22 5.23 2.72 3.15
N ALA A 23 3.99 3.09 3.47
CA ALA A 23 3.51 3.14 4.85
C ALA A 23 2.79 1.82 5.13
N ASN A 24 3.00 1.26 6.31
CA ASN A 24 2.51 -0.07 6.67
C ASN A 24 1.51 0.01 7.81
N VAL A 25 0.36 -0.66 7.64
CA VAL A 25 -0.69 -0.74 8.65
C VAL A 25 -1.11 -2.20 8.80
N LYS A 26 -1.22 -2.67 10.05
CA LYS A 26 -1.74 -4.02 10.31
C LYS A 26 -3.19 -4.11 9.88
N TYR A 27 -3.56 -5.23 9.27
CA TYR A 27 -4.90 -5.44 8.75
C TYR A 27 -5.39 -6.83 9.11
N SER A 28 -6.61 -6.93 9.64
CA SER A 28 -7.21 -8.20 10.05
C SER A 28 -8.43 -8.61 9.22
N GLY A 29 -8.74 -7.86 8.16
CA GLY A 29 -9.92 -8.14 7.33
C GLY A 29 -9.67 -9.21 6.26
N ARG A 30 -10.64 -9.32 5.34
CA ARG A 30 -10.64 -10.37 4.31
C ARG A 30 -10.03 -9.96 2.97
N LEU A 31 -9.78 -8.68 2.76
CA LEU A 31 -9.24 -8.22 1.49
C LEU A 31 -7.81 -8.73 1.28
N SER A 32 -7.47 -8.94 0.03
CA SER A 32 -6.10 -9.23 -0.41
C SER A 32 -5.93 -8.75 -1.84
N GLY A 33 -4.71 -8.41 -2.22
CA GLY A 33 -4.42 -7.93 -3.57
C GLY A 33 -3.93 -6.50 -3.61
N ILE A 34 -3.95 -5.92 -4.79
CA ILE A 34 -3.45 -4.58 -5.07
C ILE A 34 -4.62 -3.67 -5.41
N TYR A 35 -4.68 -2.51 -4.77
CA TYR A 35 -5.83 -1.60 -4.86
C TYR A 35 -5.40 -0.17 -5.14
N ALA A 36 -6.23 0.53 -5.93
CA ALA A 36 -6.18 1.98 -6.01
C ALA A 36 -6.87 2.51 -4.76
N VAL A 37 -6.24 3.46 -4.07
CA VAL A 37 -6.71 3.96 -2.78
C VAL A 37 -6.60 5.47 -2.66
N ARG A 38 -7.38 6.05 -1.73
CA ARG A 38 -7.15 7.40 -1.23
C ARG A 38 -6.76 7.31 0.23
N VAL A 39 -5.82 8.13 0.65
CA VAL A 39 -5.27 8.08 1.99
C VAL A 39 -5.53 9.39 2.71
N ASP A 40 -6.13 9.31 3.90
CA ASP A 40 -6.37 10.47 4.74
C ASP A 40 -5.28 10.55 5.82
N ILE A 41 -4.53 11.65 5.83
CA ILE A 41 -3.47 11.90 6.79
C ILE A 41 -3.65 13.30 7.33
N ALA A 42 -3.94 13.40 8.63
CA ALA A 42 -4.10 14.70 9.31
C ALA A 42 -5.04 15.66 8.56
N GLY A 43 -6.17 15.14 8.07
CA GLY A 43 -7.19 15.91 7.37
C GLY A 43 -6.91 16.19 5.90
N ARG A 44 -5.80 15.70 5.35
CA ARG A 44 -5.48 15.83 3.94
C ARG A 44 -5.65 14.51 3.23
N ARG A 45 -6.08 14.55 1.96
CA ARG A 45 -6.28 13.37 1.12
C ARG A 45 -5.18 13.26 0.08
N TYR A 46 -4.66 12.05 -0.05
CA TYR A 46 -3.63 11.69 -1.03
C TYR A 46 -4.13 10.51 -1.85
N LYS A 47 -3.52 10.29 -3.01
CA LYS A 47 -3.78 9.13 -3.86
C LYS A 47 -2.65 8.13 -3.69
N GLY A 48 -2.96 6.85 -3.88
CA GLY A 48 -1.93 5.83 -3.75
C GLY A 48 -2.32 4.47 -4.28
N VAL A 49 -1.40 3.53 -4.12
CA VAL A 49 -1.59 2.11 -4.42
C VAL A 49 -1.29 1.33 -3.15
N ALA A 50 -2.20 0.44 -2.77
CA ALA A 50 -2.01 -0.39 -1.59
C ALA A 50 -1.89 -1.87 -1.96
N ASN A 51 -1.00 -2.57 -1.27
CA ASN A 51 -0.87 -4.01 -1.31
C ASN A 51 -1.36 -4.55 0.03
N ILE A 52 -2.35 -5.45 -0.02
CA ILE A 52 -2.86 -6.12 1.18
C ILE A 52 -2.52 -7.60 1.06
N GLY A 53 -1.72 -8.11 1.99
CA GLY A 53 -1.33 -9.51 1.99
C GLY A 53 -0.60 -9.91 3.26
N TYR A 54 -0.28 -11.18 3.36
CA TYR A 54 0.48 -11.69 4.49
C TYR A 54 1.93 -11.25 4.40
N ALA A 55 2.44 -10.71 5.50
CA ALA A 55 3.83 -10.26 5.59
C ALA A 55 4.66 -11.36 6.26
N PRO A 56 5.68 -11.91 5.59
CA PRO A 56 6.51 -12.96 6.17
C PRO A 56 7.14 -12.58 7.50
N THR A 57 7.49 -11.30 7.64
CA THR A 57 8.12 -10.76 8.86
C THR A 57 7.21 -10.80 10.08
N PHE A 58 5.88 -10.77 9.86
CA PHE A 58 4.90 -10.70 10.94
C PHE A 58 4.09 -12.00 11.11
N GLY A 59 4.48 -13.07 10.40
CA GLY A 59 3.79 -14.35 10.46
C GLY A 59 2.64 -14.46 9.46
N ARG A 60 2.21 -15.69 9.19
CA ARG A 60 1.20 -15.99 8.16
C ARG A 60 -0.21 -15.54 8.52
N LYS A 61 -0.50 -15.36 9.81
CA LYS A 61 -1.83 -14.99 10.27
C LYS A 61 -2.06 -13.49 10.28
N THR A 62 -1.01 -12.71 10.09
CA THR A 62 -1.09 -11.25 10.11
C THR A 62 -0.94 -10.71 8.71
N LYS A 63 -1.97 -10.01 8.24
CA LYS A 63 -1.89 -9.27 6.99
C LYS A 63 -1.34 -7.88 7.25
N LEU A 64 -0.69 -7.36 6.23
CA LEU A 64 -0.17 -6.01 6.24
C LEU A 64 -0.76 -5.25 5.05
N LEU A 65 -1.23 -4.04 5.30
CA LEU A 65 -1.58 -3.10 4.26
C LEU A 65 -0.38 -2.20 4.06
N GLU A 66 0.25 -2.29 2.89
CA GLU A 66 1.37 -1.43 2.51
C GLU A 66 0.86 -0.45 1.46
N VAL A 67 0.99 0.85 1.71
CA VAL A 67 0.52 1.85 0.76
C VAL A 67 1.66 2.73 0.29
N TYR A 68 1.83 2.81 -1.05
CA TYR A 68 2.68 3.79 -1.70
C TYR A 68 1.81 5.02 -1.98
N ILE A 69 2.12 6.12 -1.30
CA ILE A 69 1.37 7.37 -1.41
C ILE A 69 2.06 8.26 -2.45
N PHE A 70 1.30 8.69 -3.47
CA PHE A 70 1.85 9.50 -4.56
C PHE A 70 2.25 10.89 -4.05
N ASN A 71 3.40 11.38 -4.53
CA ASN A 71 3.90 12.72 -4.20
C ASN A 71 4.04 12.98 -2.70
N PHE A 72 4.45 11.95 -1.96
CA PHE A 72 4.56 12.02 -0.52
C PHE A 72 5.86 11.34 -0.09
N SER A 73 6.73 12.05 0.62
CA SER A 73 8.05 11.55 1.00
C SER A 73 8.35 11.63 2.50
N ARG A 74 7.42 12.16 3.31
CA ARG A 74 7.63 12.28 4.75
C ARG A 74 7.42 10.93 5.44
N SER A 75 8.15 10.72 6.55
CA SER A 75 7.87 9.59 7.44
C SER A 75 6.61 9.88 8.25
N ILE A 76 5.69 8.90 8.29
CA ILE A 76 4.47 8.98 9.09
C ILE A 76 4.34 7.83 10.07
N THR A 77 5.44 7.13 10.34
CA THR A 77 5.47 6.05 11.33
C THR A 77 4.96 6.56 12.68
N GLY A 78 4.04 5.81 13.27
CA GLY A 78 3.40 6.17 14.54
C GLY A 78 2.14 7.01 14.40
N LYS A 79 1.86 7.56 13.22
CA LYS A 79 0.64 8.33 12.97
C LYS A 79 -0.51 7.43 12.54
N ASN A 80 -1.74 7.84 12.85
CA ASN A 80 -2.92 7.15 12.37
C ASN A 80 -3.29 7.67 10.99
N ILE A 81 -3.63 6.75 10.09
CA ILE A 81 -4.11 7.09 8.75
C ILE A 81 -5.40 6.33 8.45
N GLY A 82 -6.16 6.84 7.47
CA GLY A 82 -7.31 6.15 6.92
C GLY A 82 -7.05 5.85 5.45
N VAL A 83 -7.29 4.62 5.02
CA VAL A 83 -7.09 4.20 3.64
C VAL A 83 -8.42 3.78 3.05
N GLU A 84 -8.92 4.59 2.11
CA GLU A 84 -10.16 4.29 1.37
C GLU A 84 -9.84 3.38 0.20
N ILE A 85 -10.43 2.20 0.19
CA ILE A 85 -10.27 1.23 -0.89
C ILE A 85 -11.18 1.64 -2.03
N VAL A 86 -10.62 2.05 -3.16
CA VAL A 86 -11.39 2.54 -4.30
C VAL A 86 -11.68 1.43 -5.31
N LYS A 87 -10.64 0.74 -5.76
CA LYS A 87 -10.81 -0.33 -6.76
C LYS A 87 -9.66 -1.31 -6.71
N LYS A 88 -9.98 -2.60 -6.82
CA LYS A 88 -8.97 -3.64 -6.94
C LYS A 88 -8.34 -3.59 -8.34
N LEU A 89 -7.02 -3.60 -8.39
CA LEU A 89 -6.25 -3.57 -9.65
C LEU A 89 -5.87 -4.98 -10.10
N ARG A 90 -5.48 -5.84 -9.19
CA ARG A 90 -5.08 -7.21 -9.47
C ARG A 90 -4.87 -8.00 -8.18
N ASP A 91 -4.73 -9.31 -8.32
CA ASP A 91 -4.32 -10.16 -7.21
C ASP A 91 -2.83 -10.03 -6.94
N GLU A 92 -2.41 -10.45 -5.76
CA GLU A 92 -1.00 -10.55 -5.44
C GLU A 92 -0.32 -11.58 -6.33
N LYS A 93 0.96 -11.36 -6.63
CA LYS A 93 1.79 -12.35 -7.30
C LYS A 93 3.23 -12.23 -6.85
N LYS A 94 3.97 -13.31 -7.00
CA LYS A 94 5.39 -13.36 -6.69
C LYS A 94 6.20 -12.95 -7.90
N PHE A 95 7.36 -12.36 -7.66
CA PHE A 95 8.26 -11.89 -8.71
C PHE A 95 9.62 -12.56 -8.59
N GLY A 96 10.21 -12.90 -9.72
CA GLY A 96 11.51 -13.55 -9.77
C GLY A 96 12.67 -12.60 -9.53
N SER A 97 12.47 -11.29 -9.63
CA SER A 97 13.51 -10.31 -9.47
C SER A 97 12.97 -8.96 -9.00
N ALA A 98 13.86 -8.12 -8.45
CA ALA A 98 13.52 -6.76 -8.07
C ALA A 98 13.08 -5.92 -9.27
N ASN A 99 13.68 -6.17 -10.45
CA ASN A 99 13.31 -5.45 -11.67
C ASN A 99 11.88 -5.76 -12.11
N GLU A 100 11.47 -7.03 -12.03
CA GLU A 100 10.11 -7.43 -12.35
C GLU A 100 9.10 -6.80 -11.40
N LEU A 101 9.42 -6.79 -10.10
CA LEU A 101 8.58 -6.15 -9.10
C LEU A 101 8.43 -4.65 -9.37
N ALA A 102 9.54 -3.97 -9.65
CA ALA A 102 9.51 -2.53 -9.94
C ALA A 102 8.66 -2.20 -11.16
N LYS A 103 8.77 -3.01 -12.23
CA LYS A 103 7.95 -2.83 -13.43
C LYS A 103 6.46 -2.96 -13.13
N GLU A 104 6.10 -3.96 -12.32
CA GLU A 104 4.70 -4.19 -11.97
C GLU A 104 4.15 -3.07 -11.11
N ILE A 105 4.93 -2.56 -10.15
CA ILE A 105 4.53 -1.41 -9.34
C ILE A 105 4.27 -0.19 -10.21
N LYS A 106 5.11 0.06 -11.21
CA LYS A 106 4.91 1.17 -12.16
C LYS A 106 3.60 1.02 -12.93
N LYS A 107 3.25 -0.20 -13.35
CA LYS A 107 1.96 -0.45 -14.01
C LYS A 107 0.79 -0.18 -13.07
N ASP A 108 0.90 -0.62 -11.83
CA ASP A 108 -0.14 -0.40 -10.81
C ASP A 108 -0.35 1.10 -10.59
N VAL A 109 0.73 1.86 -10.48
CA VAL A 109 0.68 3.32 -10.30
C VAL A 109 -0.03 3.99 -11.47
N ARG A 110 0.30 3.60 -12.71
CA ARG A 110 -0.35 4.15 -13.90
C ARG A 110 -1.85 3.86 -13.91
N LYS A 111 -2.24 2.62 -13.60
CA LYS A 111 -3.66 2.23 -13.52
C LYS A 111 -4.38 3.03 -12.45
N ALA A 112 -3.78 3.14 -11.27
CA ALA A 112 -4.38 3.88 -10.16
C ALA A 112 -4.58 5.35 -10.51
N LYS A 113 -3.61 5.99 -11.16
CA LYS A 113 -3.73 7.39 -11.56
C LYS A 113 -4.87 7.64 -12.53
N LYS A 114 -5.19 6.67 -13.39
CA LYS A 114 -6.33 6.77 -14.29
C LYS A 114 -7.66 6.65 -13.56
N ILE A 115 -7.70 5.87 -12.50
CA ILE A 115 -8.92 5.63 -11.69
C ILE A 115 -9.15 6.76 -10.71
N LEU A 116 -8.08 7.26 -10.09
CA LEU A 116 -8.13 8.28 -9.04
C LEU A 116 -8.00 9.68 -9.64
N HIS A 117 -9.09 10.25 -10.01
CA HIS A 117 -9.10 11.61 -10.57
C HIS A 117 -9.08 12.67 -9.49
#